data_3101bdbc0564f68128b6bf3c53c05c1a
#
_entry.id   3101bdbc0564f68128b6bf3c53c05c1a
#
_cell.length_a   1.000
_cell.length_b   1.000
_cell.length_c   1.000
_cell.angle_alpha   90.00
_cell.angle_beta   90.00
_cell.angle_gamma   90.00
#
_symmetry.space_group_name_H-M   'P 1'
#
loop_
_entity.id
_entity.type
_entity.pdbx_description
1 polymer ?
#
loop_
_entity_poly.entity_id
_entity_poly.type
_entity_poly.pdbx_seq_one_letter_code
_entity_poly.pdbx_strand_id
1 'polypeptide(L)'
;MSLEIDVFTLFPDHLAWLSESRPVRNVLETGALALRVLDLRDWALGEYRQVDDAPYGGGAGMLVRVDVVCAALEETYSLPAERLRRERRVVVLTPVGRRLTDAVATEYADGLPVTLLAGHYEGFDQRVHDHLASEELSIGPYVLSGGEIPAMAVVDAVARKLPGALGKAESHLHDSFAPALDGRPEYPHYTRPEEFRGWRVPEVLLSGHHARIAAWRDARSRERDASDL
;
A
#
# COMPACT_ATOMS: atom_id res chain seq x y z
N MET A 1 2.34 -11.80 16.42
CA MET A 1 3.43 -10.82 16.30
C MET A 1 2.84 -9.57 15.63
N SER A 2 3.33 -8.38 15.98
CA SER A 2 2.91 -7.12 15.36
C SER A 2 3.69 -6.94 14.06
N LEU A 3 3.01 -6.58 12.95
CA LEU A 3 3.68 -6.13 11.75
C LEU A 3 4.22 -4.71 12.01
N GLU A 4 5.44 -4.43 11.61
CA GLU A 4 6.01 -3.08 11.64
C GLU A 4 6.04 -2.49 10.24
N ILE A 5 5.49 -1.29 10.07
CA ILE A 5 5.60 -0.50 8.84
C ILE A 5 6.17 0.86 9.21
N ASP A 6 7.28 1.23 8.57
CA ASP A 6 7.89 2.55 8.68
C ASP A 6 7.79 3.27 7.34
N VAL A 7 7.40 4.54 7.35
CA VAL A 7 7.32 5.36 6.13
C VAL A 7 8.27 6.53 6.27
N PHE A 8 9.29 6.58 5.42
CA PHE A 8 10.18 7.73 5.30
C PHE A 8 9.69 8.66 4.21
N THR A 9 9.49 9.92 4.53
CA THR A 9 8.93 10.94 3.62
C THR A 9 9.50 12.32 3.92
N LEU A 10 9.32 13.28 3.02
CA LEU A 10 9.57 14.70 3.25
C LEU A 10 8.34 15.44 3.79
N PHE A 11 7.17 14.80 3.82
CA PHE A 11 5.89 15.40 4.18
C PHE A 11 5.07 14.48 5.11
N PRO A 12 5.53 14.26 6.37
CA PRO A 12 4.87 13.34 7.30
C PRO A 12 3.41 13.68 7.57
N ASP A 13 3.04 14.95 7.57
CA ASP A 13 1.66 15.41 7.82
C ASP A 13 0.67 14.91 6.75
N HIS A 14 1.14 14.62 5.52
CA HIS A 14 0.29 14.07 4.47
C HIS A 14 -0.24 12.66 4.78
N LEU A 15 0.43 11.95 5.69
CA LEU A 15 0.04 10.60 6.11
C LEU A 15 -0.88 10.57 7.34
N ALA A 16 -1.25 11.73 7.89
CA ALA A 16 -2.11 11.83 9.08
C ALA A 16 -3.45 11.07 8.92
N TRP A 17 -4.00 11.04 7.68
CA TRP A 17 -5.22 10.29 7.36
C TRP A 17 -5.13 8.79 7.73
N LEU A 18 -3.96 8.18 7.71
CA LEU A 18 -3.79 6.77 8.05
C LEU A 18 -4.29 6.44 9.47
N SER A 19 -4.05 7.34 10.42
CA SER A 19 -4.53 7.17 11.80
C SER A 19 -6.06 7.32 11.93
N GLU A 20 -6.72 7.96 10.97
CA GLU A 20 -8.17 8.18 10.93
C GLU A 20 -8.89 7.06 10.15
N SER A 21 -8.21 6.40 9.21
CA SER A 21 -8.75 5.25 8.47
C SER A 21 -9.12 4.12 9.43
N ARG A 22 -10.40 3.72 9.43
CA ARG A 22 -10.91 2.73 10.40
C ARG A 22 -10.14 1.41 10.40
N PRO A 23 -9.83 0.77 9.26
CA PRO A 23 -9.06 -0.47 9.25
C PRO A 23 -7.67 -0.29 9.87
N VAL A 24 -6.97 0.78 9.52
CA VAL A 24 -5.62 1.08 10.04
C VAL A 24 -5.68 1.36 11.54
N ARG A 25 -6.61 2.22 11.98
CA ARG A 25 -6.80 2.53 13.40
C ARG A 25 -7.08 1.29 14.24
N ASN A 26 -7.96 0.38 13.78
CA ASN A 26 -8.28 -0.84 14.51
C ASN A 26 -7.03 -1.70 14.75
N VAL A 27 -6.17 -1.88 13.76
CA VAL A 27 -4.96 -2.70 13.90
C VAL A 27 -3.86 -2.01 14.69
N LEU A 28 -3.82 -0.67 14.70
CA LEU A 28 -2.96 0.11 15.59
C LEU A 28 -3.41 -0.04 17.06
N GLU A 29 -4.70 0.11 17.33
CA GLU A 29 -5.29 -0.02 18.67
C GLU A 29 -5.12 -1.43 19.26
N THR A 30 -5.21 -2.45 18.43
CA THR A 30 -5.00 -3.85 18.85
C THR A 30 -3.54 -4.26 18.93
N GLY A 31 -2.61 -3.42 18.43
CA GLY A 31 -1.19 -3.74 18.35
C GLY A 31 -0.84 -4.77 17.27
N ALA A 32 -1.75 -5.08 16.34
CA ALA A 32 -1.46 -5.92 15.19
C ALA A 32 -0.56 -5.22 14.17
N LEU A 33 -0.59 -3.89 14.13
CA LEU A 33 0.28 -3.03 13.34
C LEU A 33 0.99 -2.03 14.24
N ALA A 34 2.30 -1.84 14.04
CA ALA A 34 3.07 -0.70 14.50
C ALA A 34 3.44 0.16 13.29
N LEU A 35 2.96 1.39 13.23
CA LEU A 35 3.21 2.33 12.14
C LEU A 35 4.02 3.52 12.65
N ARG A 36 5.15 3.82 11.99
CA ARG A 36 5.91 5.04 12.22
C ARG A 36 6.01 5.83 10.92
N VAL A 37 5.87 7.13 11.02
CA VAL A 37 6.13 8.07 9.91
C VAL A 37 7.32 8.92 10.31
N LEU A 38 8.37 8.92 9.49
CA LEU A 38 9.65 9.54 9.76
C LEU A 38 9.94 10.61 8.70
N ASP A 39 10.32 11.79 9.16
CA ASP A 39 10.71 12.90 8.28
C ASP A 39 12.17 12.75 7.85
N LEU A 40 12.42 12.56 6.56
CA LEU A 40 13.79 12.51 6.01
C LEU A 40 14.60 13.78 6.29
N ARG A 41 13.95 14.89 6.61
CA ARG A 41 14.61 16.14 6.98
C ARG A 41 15.36 16.06 8.30
N ASP A 42 15.06 15.08 9.16
CA ASP A 42 15.78 14.87 10.41
C ASP A 42 17.22 14.43 10.19
N TRP A 43 17.50 13.83 9.02
CA TRP A 43 18.84 13.43 8.57
C TRP A 43 19.43 14.38 7.51
N ALA A 44 18.83 15.55 7.33
CA ALA A 44 19.28 16.54 6.38
C ALA A 44 20.69 17.05 6.70
N LEU A 45 21.47 17.28 5.65
CA LEU A 45 22.88 17.61 5.77
C LEU A 45 23.16 19.13 5.73
N GLY A 46 24.19 19.50 6.47
CA GLY A 46 24.74 20.86 6.47
C GLY A 46 23.81 21.90 7.13
N GLU A 47 24.26 23.16 7.12
CA GLU A 47 23.57 24.30 7.72
C GLU A 47 22.18 24.56 7.12
N TYR A 48 22.02 24.25 5.82
CA TYR A 48 20.76 24.47 5.10
C TYR A 48 19.81 23.25 5.12
N ARG A 49 20.12 22.21 5.88
CA ARG A 49 19.29 21.00 6.01
C ARG A 49 18.86 20.43 4.65
N GLN A 50 19.82 20.29 3.74
CA GLN A 50 19.57 19.78 2.39
C GLN A 50 19.24 18.28 2.40
N VAL A 51 18.15 17.92 1.72
CA VAL A 51 17.70 16.54 1.52
C VAL A 51 17.76 16.12 0.06
N ASP A 52 17.88 17.06 -0.86
CA ASP A 52 17.84 16.89 -2.30
C ASP A 52 18.96 17.67 -3.00
N ASP A 53 19.28 17.29 -4.23
CA ASP A 53 20.29 17.96 -5.04
C ASP A 53 19.99 17.77 -6.55
N ALA A 54 20.63 18.58 -7.39
CA ALA A 54 20.49 18.49 -8.85
C ALA A 54 21.09 17.17 -9.39
N PRO A 55 20.47 16.57 -10.43
CA PRO A 55 21.00 15.35 -11.01
C PRO A 55 22.33 15.58 -11.73
N TYR A 56 23.28 14.64 -11.61
CA TYR A 56 24.48 14.61 -12.43
C TYR A 56 24.11 14.51 -13.91
N GLY A 57 24.85 15.19 -14.76
CA GLY A 57 24.58 15.26 -16.18
C GLY A 57 23.59 16.35 -16.59
N GLY A 58 23.03 17.07 -15.62
CA GLY A 58 22.03 18.12 -15.84
C GLY A 58 20.63 17.52 -16.05
N GLY A 59 19.65 18.38 -16.17
CA GLY A 59 18.23 18.04 -16.31
C GLY A 59 17.36 18.93 -15.41
N ALA A 60 16.06 18.84 -15.59
CA ALA A 60 15.10 19.51 -14.71
C ALA A 60 14.87 18.70 -13.43
N GLY A 61 14.50 19.38 -12.34
CA GLY A 61 14.13 18.76 -11.09
C GLY A 61 15.30 18.48 -10.15
N MET A 62 14.99 17.82 -9.04
CA MET A 62 15.89 17.47 -7.95
C MET A 62 15.71 15.99 -7.60
N LEU A 63 16.71 15.38 -6.99
CA LEU A 63 16.67 14.01 -6.49
C LEU A 63 16.89 14.00 -4.98
N VAL A 64 16.16 13.17 -4.26
CA VAL A 64 16.44 12.92 -2.84
C VAL A 64 17.79 12.20 -2.74
N ARG A 65 18.66 12.72 -1.89
CA ARG A 65 20.07 12.33 -1.79
C ARG A 65 20.23 10.95 -1.16
N VAL A 66 21.15 10.17 -1.71
CA VAL A 66 21.46 8.81 -1.22
C VAL A 66 22.04 8.79 0.19
N ASP A 67 22.89 9.75 0.53
CA ASP A 67 23.54 9.85 1.86
C ASP A 67 22.53 10.19 2.97
N VAL A 68 21.52 11.01 2.69
CA VAL A 68 20.40 11.29 3.60
C VAL A 68 19.58 10.02 3.85
N VAL A 69 19.20 9.31 2.80
CA VAL A 69 18.41 8.08 2.92
C VAL A 69 19.21 6.97 3.64
N CYS A 70 20.50 6.83 3.30
CA CYS A 70 21.37 5.86 3.95
C CYS A 70 21.49 6.14 5.45
N ALA A 71 21.78 7.38 5.84
CA ALA A 71 21.87 7.80 7.23
C ALA A 71 20.55 7.55 7.99
N ALA A 72 19.42 7.91 7.36
CA ALA A 72 18.09 7.70 7.93
C ALA A 72 17.81 6.22 8.24
N LEU A 73 18.13 5.33 7.32
CA LEU A 73 17.92 3.89 7.48
C LEU A 73 18.88 3.31 8.53
N GLU A 74 20.19 3.59 8.43
CA GLU A 74 21.20 3.00 9.30
C GLU A 74 21.05 3.48 10.75
N GLU A 75 20.74 4.74 10.98
CA GLU A 75 20.51 5.28 12.32
C GLU A 75 19.21 4.75 12.93
N THR A 76 18.11 4.75 12.16
CA THR A 76 16.82 4.26 12.66
C THR A 76 16.86 2.81 13.11
N TYR A 77 17.58 1.96 12.38
CA TYR A 77 17.61 0.53 12.65
C TYR A 77 18.89 0.04 13.33
N SER A 78 19.89 0.91 13.48
CA SER A 78 21.23 0.57 14.02
C SER A 78 21.88 -0.61 13.28
N LEU A 79 21.68 -0.67 11.97
CA LEU A 79 22.15 -1.72 11.07
C LEU A 79 22.73 -1.11 9.79
N PRO A 80 23.86 -1.63 9.26
CA PRO A 80 24.33 -1.22 7.95
C PRO A 80 23.33 -1.62 6.85
N ALA A 81 23.25 -0.80 5.81
CA ALA A 81 22.24 -0.92 4.74
C ALA A 81 22.21 -2.30 4.06
N GLU A 82 23.39 -2.90 3.82
CA GLU A 82 23.52 -4.22 3.19
C GLU A 82 22.88 -5.33 4.04
N ARG A 83 22.90 -5.16 5.36
CA ARG A 83 22.29 -6.10 6.30
C ARG A 83 20.80 -5.85 6.45
N LEU A 84 20.41 -4.58 6.48
CA LEU A 84 19.03 -4.16 6.60
C LEU A 84 18.12 -4.78 5.52
N ARG A 85 18.55 -4.80 4.26
CA ARG A 85 17.84 -5.40 3.13
C ARG A 85 17.48 -6.88 3.30
N ARG A 86 18.10 -7.58 4.23
CA ARG A 86 17.84 -9.00 4.53
C ARG A 86 16.91 -9.18 5.72
N GLU A 87 16.84 -8.20 6.59
CA GLU A 87 16.07 -8.24 7.84
C GLU A 87 14.73 -7.49 7.72
N ARG A 88 14.64 -6.56 6.76
CA ARG A 88 13.44 -5.76 6.46
C ARG A 88 13.21 -5.68 4.95
N ARG A 89 11.96 -5.51 4.58
CA ARG A 89 11.57 -5.20 3.21
C ARG A 89 11.67 -3.68 3.02
N VAL A 90 12.73 -3.21 2.39
CA VAL A 90 12.93 -1.79 2.06
C VAL A 90 12.40 -1.54 0.64
N VAL A 91 11.34 -0.77 0.53
CA VAL A 91 10.55 -0.59 -0.70
C VAL A 91 10.62 0.85 -1.17
N VAL A 92 11.13 1.08 -2.36
CA VAL A 92 11.00 2.39 -3.04
C VAL A 92 9.65 2.44 -3.77
N LEU A 93 8.89 3.49 -3.49
CA LEU A 93 7.61 3.74 -4.18
C LEU A 93 7.88 4.53 -5.47
N THR A 94 7.66 3.88 -6.62
CA THR A 94 7.97 4.42 -7.95
C THR A 94 6.96 3.93 -8.99
N PRO A 95 6.64 4.74 -10.03
CA PRO A 95 5.71 4.32 -11.10
C PRO A 95 6.14 3.07 -11.87
N VAL A 96 7.43 2.77 -11.91
CA VAL A 96 8.02 1.67 -12.70
C VAL A 96 8.22 0.37 -11.91
N GLY A 97 7.91 0.37 -10.60
CA GLY A 97 8.05 -0.79 -9.72
C GLY A 97 7.02 -1.91 -10.01
N ARG A 98 7.19 -3.03 -9.29
CA ARG A 98 6.22 -4.13 -9.25
C ARG A 98 4.83 -3.59 -8.89
N ARG A 99 3.80 -4.03 -9.59
CA ARG A 99 2.44 -3.58 -9.32
C ARG A 99 1.92 -4.06 -7.96
N LEU A 100 1.41 -3.13 -7.15
CA LEU A 100 0.65 -3.48 -5.94
C LEU A 100 -0.63 -4.23 -6.35
N THR A 101 -0.80 -5.41 -5.80
CA THR A 101 -2.00 -6.25 -5.95
C THR A 101 -2.44 -6.75 -4.58
N ASP A 102 -3.62 -7.35 -4.49
CA ASP A 102 -4.11 -7.99 -3.27
C ASP A 102 -3.15 -9.06 -2.74
N ALA A 103 -2.56 -9.84 -3.65
CA ALA A 103 -1.55 -10.84 -3.31
C ALA A 103 -0.27 -10.22 -2.73
N VAL A 104 0.19 -9.09 -3.27
CA VAL A 104 1.34 -8.34 -2.72
C VAL A 104 1.02 -7.78 -1.34
N ALA A 105 -0.19 -7.24 -1.14
CA ALA A 105 -0.61 -6.76 0.18
C ALA A 105 -0.64 -7.90 1.22
N THR A 106 -1.09 -9.10 0.84
CA THR A 106 -1.04 -10.30 1.68
C THR A 106 0.39 -10.74 1.97
N GLU A 107 1.27 -10.77 0.96
CA GLU A 107 2.69 -11.06 1.13
C GLU A 107 3.37 -10.11 2.14
N TYR A 108 3.00 -8.83 2.13
CA TYR A 108 3.55 -7.86 3.08
C TYR A 108 2.99 -8.06 4.49
N ALA A 109 1.71 -8.41 4.61
CA ALA A 109 1.08 -8.65 5.91
C ALA A 109 1.66 -9.87 6.65
N ASP A 110 2.10 -10.89 5.91
CA ASP A 110 2.64 -12.16 6.44
C ASP A 110 4.18 -12.20 6.48
N GLY A 111 4.84 -11.14 5.97
CA GLY A 111 6.27 -11.14 5.70
C GLY A 111 7.13 -10.45 6.75
N LEU A 112 8.29 -9.98 6.29
CA LEU A 112 9.23 -9.17 7.07
C LEU A 112 8.65 -7.79 7.39
N PRO A 113 9.16 -7.11 8.44
CA PRO A 113 8.87 -5.70 8.66
C PRO A 113 9.12 -4.87 7.39
N VAL A 114 8.28 -3.88 7.13
CA VAL A 114 8.28 -3.08 5.89
C VAL A 114 8.82 -1.69 6.16
N THR A 115 9.64 -1.18 5.26
CA THR A 115 10.09 0.21 5.21
C THR A 115 9.71 0.78 3.86
N LEU A 116 8.82 1.77 3.82
CA LEU A 116 8.41 2.45 2.60
C LEU A 116 9.21 3.74 2.44
N LEU A 117 9.86 3.90 1.30
CA LEU A 117 10.54 5.12 0.90
C LEU A 117 9.62 5.91 -0.04
N ALA A 118 9.00 6.96 0.50
CA ALA A 118 8.11 7.86 -0.23
C ALA A 118 8.90 9.04 -0.77
N GLY A 119 9.36 8.95 -2.02
CA GLY A 119 10.13 9.98 -2.70
C GLY A 119 9.27 11.17 -3.13
N HIS A 120 9.94 12.27 -3.44
CA HIS A 120 9.37 13.49 -4.00
C HIS A 120 10.22 13.99 -5.17
N TYR A 121 9.81 15.05 -5.84
CA TYR A 121 10.51 15.61 -7.01
C TYR A 121 10.64 14.56 -8.14
N GLU A 122 11.90 14.35 -8.64
CA GLU A 122 12.21 13.32 -9.65
C GLU A 122 12.46 11.92 -9.01
N GLY A 123 12.28 11.79 -7.69
CA GLY A 123 12.48 10.56 -6.94
C GLY A 123 13.79 10.53 -6.17
N PHE A 124 14.32 9.34 -5.99
CA PHE A 124 15.58 9.10 -5.27
C PHE A 124 16.76 8.96 -6.23
N ASP A 125 17.96 9.27 -5.73
CA ASP A 125 19.21 8.88 -6.39
C ASP A 125 19.20 7.38 -6.71
N GLN A 126 19.64 6.98 -7.90
CA GLN A 126 19.61 5.58 -8.35
C GLN A 126 20.32 4.61 -7.38
N ARG A 127 21.32 5.08 -6.66
CA ARG A 127 22.03 4.27 -5.65
C ARG A 127 21.14 3.85 -4.47
N VAL A 128 20.05 4.56 -4.20
CA VAL A 128 19.02 4.12 -3.23
C VAL A 128 18.33 2.86 -3.75
N HIS A 129 17.96 2.84 -5.02
CA HIS A 129 17.35 1.69 -5.67
C HIS A 129 18.29 0.48 -5.72
N ASP A 130 19.54 0.72 -6.14
CA ASP A 130 20.51 -0.36 -6.37
C ASP A 130 21.05 -0.98 -5.08
N HIS A 131 21.22 -0.16 -4.03
CA HIS A 131 21.98 -0.57 -2.84
C HIS A 131 21.19 -0.56 -1.54
N LEU A 132 20.19 0.29 -1.37
CA LEU A 132 19.42 0.43 -0.12
C LEU A 132 18.08 -0.29 -0.19
N ALA A 133 17.37 -0.24 -1.31
CA ALA A 133 16.08 -0.91 -1.48
C ALA A 133 16.25 -2.42 -1.70
N SER A 134 15.27 -3.20 -1.26
CA SER A 134 15.11 -4.63 -1.61
C SER A 134 14.16 -4.82 -2.79
N GLU A 135 13.25 -3.88 -3.02
CA GLU A 135 12.32 -3.89 -4.15
C GLU A 135 11.76 -2.50 -4.46
N GLU A 136 11.12 -2.40 -5.62
CA GLU A 136 10.39 -1.23 -6.08
C GLU A 136 8.91 -1.58 -6.24
N LEU A 137 8.01 -0.69 -5.80
CA LEU A 137 6.58 -0.91 -5.84
C LEU A 137 5.84 0.24 -6.50
N SER A 138 4.84 -0.09 -7.32
CA SER A 138 3.99 0.84 -8.06
C SER A 138 2.51 0.61 -7.75
N ILE A 139 1.74 1.68 -7.56
CA ILE A 139 0.28 1.60 -7.47
C ILE A 139 -0.41 1.82 -8.83
N GLY A 140 0.35 2.16 -9.87
CA GLY A 140 -0.20 2.39 -11.20
C GLY A 140 0.80 2.97 -12.20
N PRO A 141 0.54 2.86 -13.52
CA PRO A 141 1.40 3.40 -14.58
C PRO A 141 1.09 4.90 -14.80
N TYR A 142 1.25 5.70 -13.76
CA TYR A 142 1.05 7.15 -13.78
C TYR A 142 1.98 7.81 -12.77
N VAL A 143 2.31 9.07 -13.03
CA VAL A 143 3.18 9.88 -12.16
C VAL A 143 2.32 10.64 -11.16
N LEU A 144 2.75 10.68 -9.90
CA LEU A 144 2.18 11.46 -8.81
C LEU A 144 3.20 12.48 -8.32
N SER A 145 2.76 13.46 -7.55
CA SER A 145 3.64 14.50 -6.99
C SER A 145 4.63 13.97 -5.96
N GLY A 146 4.32 12.82 -5.33
CA GLY A 146 5.17 12.20 -4.30
C GLY A 146 4.72 10.78 -3.96
N GLY A 147 5.51 10.11 -3.13
CA GLY A 147 5.27 8.74 -2.68
C GLY A 147 4.27 8.59 -1.53
N GLU A 148 3.73 9.68 -1.00
CA GLU A 148 2.83 9.66 0.16
C GLU A 148 1.51 8.96 -0.15
N ILE A 149 0.89 9.23 -1.31
CA ILE A 149 -0.34 8.56 -1.75
C ILE A 149 -0.10 7.06 -1.97
N PRO A 150 0.95 6.65 -2.71
CA PRO A 150 1.34 5.24 -2.77
C PRO A 150 1.56 4.60 -1.40
N ALA A 151 2.23 5.28 -0.47
CA ALA A 151 2.45 4.77 0.89
C ALA A 151 1.13 4.54 1.62
N MET A 152 0.19 5.49 1.55
CA MET A 152 -1.15 5.33 2.13
C MET A 152 -1.89 4.14 1.52
N ALA A 153 -1.83 3.95 0.20
CA ALA A 153 -2.47 2.82 -0.48
C ALA A 153 -1.88 1.47 -0.01
N VAL A 154 -0.56 1.39 0.12
CA VAL A 154 0.12 0.18 0.63
C VAL A 154 -0.27 -0.11 2.07
N VAL A 155 -0.18 0.89 2.96
CA VAL A 155 -0.50 0.72 4.39
C VAL A 155 -1.95 0.30 4.57
N ASP A 156 -2.91 0.95 3.88
CA ASP A 156 -4.33 0.58 4.00
C ASP A 156 -4.61 -0.83 3.47
N ALA A 157 -4.07 -1.19 2.29
CA ALA A 157 -4.24 -2.51 1.71
C ALA A 157 -3.66 -3.62 2.60
N VAL A 158 -2.46 -3.41 3.18
CA VAL A 158 -1.81 -4.34 4.10
C VAL A 158 -2.56 -4.43 5.43
N ALA A 159 -2.96 -3.29 6.00
CA ALA A 159 -3.70 -3.25 7.27
C ALA A 159 -5.00 -4.07 7.20
N ARG A 160 -5.71 -4.05 6.07
CA ARG A 160 -6.93 -4.85 5.85
C ARG A 160 -6.71 -6.36 5.92
N LYS A 161 -5.47 -6.84 5.72
CA LYS A 161 -5.09 -8.26 5.83
C LYS A 161 -4.81 -8.69 7.27
N LEU A 162 -4.55 -7.73 8.17
CA LEU A 162 -4.20 -8.03 9.55
C LEU A 162 -5.42 -8.38 10.41
N PRO A 163 -5.26 -9.24 11.43
CA PRO A 163 -6.34 -9.58 12.35
C PRO A 163 -6.89 -8.34 13.06
N GLY A 164 -8.21 -8.21 13.09
CA GLY A 164 -8.89 -7.10 13.77
C GLY A 164 -9.10 -5.84 12.94
N ALA A 165 -8.57 -5.77 11.71
CA ALA A 165 -8.77 -4.62 10.81
C ALA A 165 -10.25 -4.37 10.52
N LEU A 166 -11.00 -5.42 10.21
CA LEU A 166 -12.42 -5.38 9.88
C LEU A 166 -13.26 -5.98 10.99
N GLY A 167 -14.45 -5.42 11.20
CA GLY A 167 -15.34 -5.80 12.32
C GLY A 167 -15.87 -7.24 12.28
N LYS A 168 -15.81 -7.91 11.11
CA LYS A 168 -16.07 -9.33 10.95
C LYS A 168 -14.85 -9.95 10.26
N ALA A 169 -14.27 -10.96 10.91
CA ALA A 169 -13.10 -11.67 10.37
C ALA A 169 -13.34 -12.31 8.98
N GLU A 170 -14.60 -12.56 8.63
CA GLU A 170 -15.00 -13.13 7.34
C GLU A 170 -15.14 -12.09 6.22
N SER A 171 -15.12 -10.78 6.53
CA SER A 171 -15.39 -9.74 5.53
C SER A 171 -14.35 -9.68 4.42
N HIS A 172 -13.08 -9.95 4.71
CA HIS A 172 -12.01 -9.95 3.72
C HIS A 172 -11.95 -11.23 2.87
N LEU A 173 -12.62 -12.33 3.30
CA LEU A 173 -12.60 -13.60 2.57
C LEU A 173 -13.37 -13.53 1.23
N HIS A 174 -14.28 -12.59 1.11
CA HIS A 174 -15.13 -12.41 -0.08
C HIS A 174 -14.93 -11.05 -0.77
N ASP A 175 -13.92 -10.27 -0.35
CA ASP A 175 -13.54 -9.06 -1.08
C ASP A 175 -12.99 -9.42 -2.47
N SER A 176 -13.04 -8.47 -3.40
CA SER A 176 -12.42 -8.63 -4.72
C SER A 176 -10.96 -9.08 -4.59
N PHE A 177 -10.58 -10.02 -5.42
CA PHE A 177 -9.24 -10.63 -5.50
C PHE A 177 -8.87 -11.55 -4.32
N ALA A 178 -9.79 -11.78 -3.36
CA ALA A 178 -9.56 -12.71 -2.26
C ALA A 178 -9.40 -14.17 -2.78
N PRO A 179 -8.64 -15.02 -2.05
CA PRO A 179 -8.46 -16.43 -2.41
C PRO A 179 -9.77 -17.21 -2.57
N ALA A 180 -10.81 -16.88 -1.81
CA ALA A 180 -12.13 -17.52 -1.92
C ALA A 180 -12.85 -17.25 -3.26
N LEU A 181 -12.41 -16.21 -3.98
CA LEU A 181 -12.87 -15.89 -5.33
C LEU A 181 -11.85 -16.29 -6.42
N ASP A 182 -10.83 -17.09 -6.08
CA ASP A 182 -9.73 -17.47 -6.98
C ASP A 182 -9.01 -16.23 -7.58
N GLY A 183 -8.91 -15.14 -6.80
CA GLY A 183 -8.30 -13.89 -7.25
C GLY A 183 -9.15 -13.04 -8.19
N ARG A 184 -10.42 -13.39 -8.38
CA ARG A 184 -11.36 -12.70 -9.27
C ARG A 184 -12.02 -11.49 -8.56
N PRO A 185 -12.52 -10.50 -9.33
CA PRO A 185 -13.38 -9.44 -8.79
C PRO A 185 -14.66 -10.03 -8.17
N GLU A 186 -15.16 -9.40 -7.13
CA GLU A 186 -16.46 -9.79 -6.57
C GLU A 186 -17.64 -9.43 -7.52
N TYR A 187 -18.77 -10.06 -7.26
CA TYR A 187 -20.01 -9.84 -7.99
C TYR A 187 -20.62 -8.46 -7.66
N PRO A 188 -21.53 -7.92 -8.50
CA PRO A 188 -22.20 -6.65 -8.24
C PRO A 188 -23.14 -6.74 -7.04
N HIS A 189 -23.09 -5.73 -6.18
CA HIS A 189 -23.96 -5.59 -5.01
C HIS A 189 -25.10 -4.65 -5.26
N TYR A 190 -26.26 -4.95 -4.65
CA TYR A 190 -27.47 -4.15 -4.71
C TYR A 190 -27.96 -3.88 -3.29
N THR A 191 -28.51 -2.68 -3.08
CA THR A 191 -29.14 -2.25 -1.84
C THR A 191 -30.58 -1.79 -2.08
N ARG A 192 -31.29 -1.44 -1.04
CA ARG A 192 -32.63 -0.85 -1.12
C ARG A 192 -32.60 0.55 -1.73
N PRO A 193 -33.66 0.95 -2.45
CA PRO A 193 -34.91 0.21 -2.73
C PRO A 193 -34.74 -0.87 -3.80
N GLU A 194 -35.70 -1.83 -3.87
CA GLU A 194 -35.74 -2.91 -4.86
C GLU A 194 -35.86 -2.41 -6.29
N GLU A 195 -36.59 -1.33 -6.49
CA GLU A 195 -36.72 -0.60 -7.76
C GLU A 195 -36.48 0.89 -7.56
N PHE A 196 -35.68 1.49 -8.44
CA PHE A 196 -35.47 2.93 -8.51
C PHE A 196 -35.45 3.41 -9.95
N ARG A 197 -36.41 4.26 -10.32
CA ARG A 197 -36.59 4.81 -11.68
C ARG A 197 -36.65 3.74 -12.80
N GLY A 198 -37.27 2.58 -12.51
CA GLY A 198 -37.34 1.46 -13.44
C GLY A 198 -36.11 0.53 -13.42
N TRP A 199 -35.08 0.86 -12.67
CA TRP A 199 -33.90 0.00 -12.49
C TRP A 199 -34.17 -0.97 -11.34
N ARG A 200 -34.18 -2.25 -11.63
CA ARG A 200 -34.55 -3.30 -10.68
C ARG A 200 -33.36 -4.09 -10.18
N VAL A 201 -33.45 -4.48 -8.90
CA VAL A 201 -32.58 -5.54 -8.35
C VAL A 201 -32.91 -6.86 -9.07
N PRO A 202 -31.89 -7.67 -9.47
CA PRO A 202 -32.12 -8.98 -10.06
C PRO A 202 -33.01 -9.86 -9.18
N GLU A 203 -34.08 -10.46 -9.76
CA GLU A 203 -35.07 -11.26 -9.04
C GLU A 203 -34.45 -12.41 -8.24
N VAL A 204 -33.35 -13.00 -8.76
CA VAL A 204 -32.64 -14.09 -8.06
C VAL A 204 -32.16 -13.65 -6.67
N LEU A 205 -31.77 -12.38 -6.48
CA LEU A 205 -31.31 -11.85 -5.19
C LEU A 205 -32.44 -11.62 -4.19
N LEU A 206 -33.69 -11.52 -4.68
CA LEU A 206 -34.89 -11.34 -3.89
C LEU A 206 -35.55 -12.69 -3.53
N SER A 207 -35.16 -13.77 -4.17
CA SER A 207 -35.82 -15.09 -4.10
C SER A 207 -35.63 -15.83 -2.77
N GLY A 208 -34.65 -15.43 -1.93
CA GLY A 208 -34.26 -16.19 -0.73
C GLY A 208 -33.59 -17.56 -1.01
N HIS A 209 -33.43 -17.96 -2.26
CA HIS A 209 -32.81 -19.22 -2.66
C HIS A 209 -31.29 -19.15 -2.62
N HIS A 210 -30.68 -19.48 -1.50
CA HIS A 210 -29.21 -19.38 -1.28
C HIS A 210 -28.37 -20.01 -2.39
N ALA A 211 -28.74 -21.21 -2.87
CA ALA A 211 -27.99 -21.90 -3.93
C ALA A 211 -28.04 -21.16 -5.26
N ARG A 212 -29.21 -20.59 -5.64
CA ARG A 212 -29.35 -19.80 -6.86
C ARG A 212 -28.61 -18.47 -6.75
N ILE A 213 -28.66 -17.84 -5.57
CA ILE A 213 -27.94 -16.60 -5.29
C ILE A 213 -26.43 -16.86 -5.40
N ALA A 214 -25.91 -17.96 -4.81
CA ALA A 214 -24.51 -18.30 -4.88
C ALA A 214 -24.04 -18.55 -6.36
N ALA A 215 -24.81 -19.31 -7.12
CA ALA A 215 -24.51 -19.56 -8.53
C ALA A 215 -24.52 -18.25 -9.36
N TRP A 216 -25.48 -17.36 -9.13
CA TRP A 216 -25.55 -16.07 -9.79
C TRP A 216 -24.32 -15.20 -9.45
N ARG A 217 -23.92 -15.15 -8.18
CA ARG A 217 -22.74 -14.42 -7.71
C ARG A 217 -21.46 -14.91 -8.40
N ASP A 218 -21.25 -16.23 -8.44
CA ASP A 218 -20.08 -16.82 -9.09
C ASP A 218 -20.06 -16.50 -10.60
N ALA A 219 -21.20 -16.62 -11.28
CA ALA A 219 -21.31 -16.27 -12.69
C ALA A 219 -20.96 -14.80 -12.95
N ARG A 220 -21.45 -13.87 -12.13
CA ARG A 220 -21.15 -12.42 -12.27
C ARG A 220 -19.71 -12.08 -11.93
N SER A 221 -19.10 -12.77 -10.98
CA SER A 221 -17.66 -12.64 -10.70
C SER A 221 -16.81 -13.04 -11.91
N ARG A 222 -17.13 -14.18 -12.53
CA ARG A 222 -16.44 -14.66 -13.76
C ARG A 222 -16.60 -13.72 -14.95
N GLU A 223 -17.80 -13.15 -15.14
CA GLU A 223 -18.03 -12.18 -16.22
C GLU A 223 -17.21 -10.90 -16.06
N ARG A 224 -17.01 -10.45 -14.81
CA ARG A 224 -16.16 -9.29 -14.52
C ARG A 224 -14.67 -9.56 -14.73
N ASP A 225 -14.23 -10.77 -14.44
CA ASP A 225 -12.85 -11.20 -14.65
C ASP A 225 -12.49 -11.27 -16.15
N ALA A 226 -13.46 -11.69 -16.98
CA ALA A 226 -13.30 -11.76 -18.43
C ALA A 226 -13.36 -10.39 -19.14
N SER A 227 -13.87 -9.36 -18.49
CA SER A 227 -13.87 -7.98 -18.99
C SER A 227 -12.62 -7.27 -18.49
N ASP A 228 -11.53 -7.37 -19.22
CA ASP A 228 -10.22 -6.75 -18.96
C ASP A 228 -10.24 -5.57 -17.96
N LEU A 229 -9.66 -5.81 -16.81
CA LEU A 229 -9.21 -4.77 -15.90
C LEU A 229 -7.83 -4.25 -16.31
#